data_9e8732043f43c96ed5dda82e7069628b
#
_entry.id   9e8732043f43c96ed5dda82e7069628b
#
_cell.length_a   1.000
_cell.length_b   1.000
_cell.length_c   1.000
_cell.angle_alpha   90.00
_cell.angle_beta   90.00
_cell.angle_gamma   90.00
#
_symmetry.space_group_name_H-M   'P 1'
#
loop_
_entity.id
_entity.type
_entity.pdbx_description
1 polymer ?
#
loop_
_entity_poly.entity_id
_entity_poly.type
_entity_poly.pdbx_seq_one_letter_code
_entity_poly.pdbx_strand_id
1 'polypeptide(L)'
;CLPGEYQPIPGQTSCIATYSGHYSSEPGTAFQIGCEPGTFETERGATSCSGVTEPGHYSQLGASSQQECEPGTYAPYSGMGECLLSDPGSHVPLNSSLDQLPCPLGHYQPYSGQATCLSAEPGHYSEEGATEQMACQPGSYQSQSEATSCDMSQPGNFVPQSAATEQTPCAPGEYQNEPGAIICIPADQGTYSDFAGLAEATPCPP
;
A
#
# COMPACT_ATOMS: atom_id res chain seq x y z
N CYS A 1 37.53 -34.60 14.58
CA CYS A 1 37.22 -33.35 13.91
C CYS A 1 37.55 -32.18 14.84
N LEU A 2 38.12 -31.14 14.30
CA LEU A 2 38.33 -29.87 14.98
C LEU A 2 37.05 -29.03 14.91
N PRO A 3 36.91 -27.96 15.70
CA PRO A 3 35.87 -26.97 15.47
C PRO A 3 35.90 -26.50 14.00
N GLY A 4 34.74 -26.31 13.38
CA GLY A 4 34.58 -26.04 11.95
C GLY A 4 34.47 -27.30 11.10
N GLU A 5 34.62 -28.49 11.67
CA GLU A 5 34.53 -29.77 10.98
C GLU A 5 33.54 -30.73 11.64
N TYR A 6 33.00 -31.67 10.87
CA TYR A 6 32.10 -32.71 11.37
C TYR A 6 32.33 -34.05 10.62
N GLN A 7 31.85 -35.16 11.17
CA GLN A 7 31.88 -36.46 10.49
C GLN A 7 30.63 -37.28 10.87
N PRO A 8 29.64 -37.43 9.96
CA PRO A 8 28.40 -38.14 10.25
C PRO A 8 28.54 -39.67 10.17
N ILE A 9 29.61 -40.18 9.55
CA ILE A 9 29.77 -41.60 9.29
C ILE A 9 30.86 -42.16 10.20
N PRO A 10 30.57 -43.23 10.98
CA PRO A 10 31.59 -43.90 11.81
C PRO A 10 32.71 -44.53 10.98
N GLY A 11 33.91 -44.63 11.55
CA GLY A 11 35.03 -45.31 10.95
C GLY A 11 35.74 -44.58 9.81
N GLN A 12 35.45 -43.31 9.59
CA GLN A 12 36.15 -42.50 8.62
C GLN A 12 37.50 -42.01 9.13
N THR A 13 38.43 -41.76 8.20
CA THR A 13 39.80 -41.32 8.51
C THR A 13 40.00 -39.82 8.38
N SER A 14 38.97 -39.07 7.96
CA SER A 14 39.00 -37.61 7.78
C SER A 14 37.70 -36.96 8.22
N CYS A 15 37.77 -35.69 8.54
CA CYS A 15 36.63 -34.83 8.85
C CYS A 15 36.25 -33.99 7.63
N ILE A 16 35.02 -33.50 7.61
CA ILE A 16 34.43 -32.69 6.56
C ILE A 16 34.28 -31.26 7.12
N ALA A 17 34.83 -30.24 6.43
CA ALA A 17 34.59 -28.86 6.77
C ALA A 17 33.09 -28.52 6.61
N THR A 18 32.53 -27.78 7.57
CA THR A 18 31.13 -27.33 7.48
C THR A 18 30.87 -26.58 6.16
N TYR A 19 29.66 -26.71 5.65
CA TYR A 19 29.24 -25.95 4.45
C TYR A 19 28.96 -24.48 4.81
N SER A 20 29.02 -23.61 3.80
CA SER A 20 28.52 -22.23 3.94
C SER A 20 27.10 -22.26 4.50
N GLY A 21 26.77 -21.29 5.32
CA GLY A 21 25.50 -21.24 6.06
C GLY A 21 25.44 -22.14 7.31
N HIS A 22 26.54 -22.88 7.61
CA HIS A 22 26.61 -23.80 8.75
C HIS A 22 27.91 -23.65 9.53
N TYR A 23 27.89 -24.05 10.78
CA TYR A 23 29.04 -24.03 11.65
C TYR A 23 29.12 -25.27 12.56
N SER A 24 30.25 -25.47 13.18
CA SER A 24 30.47 -26.45 14.24
C SER A 24 31.40 -25.87 15.27
N SER A 25 30.89 -25.54 16.46
CA SER A 25 31.65 -24.93 17.54
C SER A 25 32.47 -25.91 18.37
N GLU A 26 32.04 -27.18 18.44
CA GLU A 26 32.65 -28.20 19.30
C GLU A 26 33.47 -29.23 18.50
N PRO A 27 34.57 -29.73 19.07
CA PRO A 27 35.31 -30.82 18.44
C PRO A 27 34.54 -32.15 18.49
N GLY A 28 34.74 -33.00 17.51
CA GLY A 28 34.20 -34.38 17.46
C GLY A 28 32.71 -34.47 17.15
N THR A 29 32.10 -33.42 16.60
CA THR A 29 30.67 -33.41 16.25
C THR A 29 30.39 -34.33 15.04
N ALA A 30 29.19 -34.95 15.06
CA ALA A 30 28.68 -35.74 13.94
C ALA A 30 27.83 -34.94 12.95
N PHE A 31 27.51 -33.68 13.25
CA PHE A 31 26.63 -32.82 12.45
C PHE A 31 27.12 -31.37 12.48
N GLN A 32 26.73 -30.62 11.50
CA GLN A 32 26.87 -29.17 11.43
C GLN A 32 25.55 -28.50 11.82
N ILE A 33 25.62 -27.27 12.29
CA ILE A 33 24.46 -26.45 12.74
C ILE A 33 24.25 -25.34 11.71
N GLY A 34 23.03 -25.17 11.23
CA GLY A 34 22.67 -24.06 10.34
C GLY A 34 22.66 -22.72 11.08
N CYS A 35 23.07 -21.65 10.43
CA CYS A 35 22.94 -20.29 10.96
C CYS A 35 21.49 -19.98 11.25
N GLU A 36 21.22 -19.38 12.39
CA GLU A 36 19.88 -18.93 12.78
C GLU A 36 19.35 -17.87 11.79
N PRO A 37 18.02 -17.75 11.58
CA PRO A 37 17.45 -16.68 10.78
C PRO A 37 17.97 -15.31 11.23
N GLY A 38 18.28 -14.43 10.27
CA GLY A 38 18.91 -13.14 10.51
C GLY A 38 20.43 -13.17 10.57
N THR A 39 21.04 -14.40 10.53
CA THR A 39 22.50 -14.58 10.47
C THR A 39 22.88 -15.46 9.28
N PHE A 40 24.12 -15.35 8.82
CA PHE A 40 24.61 -16.14 7.71
C PHE A 40 26.12 -16.41 7.84
N GLU A 41 26.65 -17.36 7.05
CA GLU A 41 28.07 -17.65 6.98
C GLU A 41 28.49 -17.97 5.55
N THR A 42 29.39 -17.17 5.00
CA THR A 42 29.85 -17.31 3.62
C THR A 42 30.92 -18.39 3.46
N GLU A 43 31.75 -18.57 4.49
CA GLU A 43 32.90 -19.43 4.45
C GLU A 43 32.55 -20.88 4.89
N ARG A 44 33.35 -21.81 4.41
CA ARG A 44 33.31 -23.20 4.87
C ARG A 44 34.22 -23.38 6.08
N GLY A 45 33.91 -24.36 6.92
CA GLY A 45 34.74 -24.64 8.07
C GLY A 45 34.56 -23.66 9.22
N ALA A 46 33.44 -22.97 9.25
CA ALA A 46 33.14 -21.98 10.29
C ALA A 46 32.86 -22.63 11.65
N THR A 47 33.25 -21.91 12.70
CA THR A 47 32.98 -22.28 14.10
C THR A 47 31.78 -21.53 14.70
N SER A 48 31.30 -20.53 14.01
CA SER A 48 30.10 -19.71 14.34
C SER A 48 29.62 -18.99 13.10
N CYS A 49 28.40 -18.50 13.09
CA CYS A 49 27.93 -17.61 12.03
C CYS A 49 28.42 -16.19 12.31
N SER A 50 29.14 -15.61 11.36
CA SER A 50 29.82 -14.31 11.50
C SER A 50 29.04 -13.15 10.90
N GLY A 51 28.19 -13.44 9.88
CA GLY A 51 27.35 -12.44 9.23
C GLY A 51 26.03 -12.22 9.97
N VAL A 52 25.63 -10.97 10.07
CA VAL A 52 24.30 -10.53 10.53
C VAL A 52 23.69 -9.72 9.40
N THR A 53 22.43 -9.95 9.08
CA THR A 53 21.77 -9.23 7.97
C THR A 53 21.73 -7.72 8.26
N GLU A 54 21.98 -6.93 7.23
CA GLU A 54 21.83 -5.47 7.26
C GLU A 54 20.35 -5.08 7.16
N PRO A 55 19.98 -3.87 7.59
CA PRO A 55 18.65 -3.35 7.32
C PRO A 55 18.32 -3.41 5.81
N GLY A 56 17.07 -3.68 5.48
CA GLY A 56 16.63 -3.92 4.08
C GLY A 56 16.87 -5.36 3.60
N HIS A 57 17.49 -6.22 4.43
CA HIS A 57 17.83 -7.59 4.08
C HIS A 57 17.36 -8.58 5.14
N TYR A 58 17.26 -9.84 4.73
CA TYR A 58 16.92 -10.96 5.60
C TYR A 58 17.77 -12.19 5.26
N SER A 59 17.77 -13.16 6.14
CA SER A 59 18.35 -14.49 5.86
C SER A 59 17.59 -15.59 6.61
N GLN A 60 17.33 -16.67 5.94
CA GLN A 60 16.66 -17.83 6.51
C GLN A 60 17.65 -18.78 7.21
N LEU A 61 17.12 -19.78 7.92
CA LEU A 61 17.92 -20.82 8.57
C LEU A 61 18.91 -21.45 7.58
N GLY A 62 20.19 -21.51 7.98
CA GLY A 62 21.24 -22.11 7.18
C GLY A 62 21.67 -21.28 5.96
N ALA A 63 21.38 -19.99 5.95
CA ALA A 63 21.74 -19.11 4.84
C ALA A 63 23.26 -18.88 4.73
N SER A 64 23.77 -18.91 3.50
CA SER A 64 25.16 -18.58 3.18
C SER A 64 25.37 -17.09 2.86
N SER A 65 24.29 -16.32 2.70
CA SER A 65 24.30 -14.88 2.41
C SER A 65 22.97 -14.26 2.81
N GLN A 66 22.95 -12.94 3.00
CA GLN A 66 21.71 -12.18 3.12
C GLN A 66 21.02 -12.02 1.76
N GLN A 67 19.70 -11.79 1.79
CA GLN A 67 18.83 -11.53 0.63
C GLN A 67 18.15 -10.18 0.82
N GLU A 68 17.94 -9.46 -0.27
CA GLU A 68 17.20 -8.19 -0.28
C GLU A 68 15.70 -8.41 -0.06
N CYS A 69 15.07 -7.53 0.69
CA CYS A 69 13.60 -7.45 0.71
C CYS A 69 13.10 -6.95 -0.65
N GLU A 70 12.12 -7.66 -1.21
CA GLU A 70 11.49 -7.29 -2.49
C GLU A 70 10.45 -6.16 -2.29
N PRO A 71 10.04 -5.46 -3.36
CA PRO A 71 8.97 -4.47 -3.28
C PRO A 71 7.71 -5.04 -2.63
N GLY A 72 7.04 -4.24 -1.83
CA GLY A 72 5.93 -4.67 -0.96
C GLY A 72 6.38 -5.09 0.43
N THR A 73 7.70 -5.26 0.64
CA THR A 73 8.28 -5.70 1.92
C THR A 73 9.45 -4.83 2.37
N TYR A 74 9.73 -4.80 3.65
CA TYR A 74 10.82 -4.00 4.23
C TYR A 74 11.44 -4.66 5.45
N ALA A 75 12.65 -4.24 5.80
CA ALA A 75 13.36 -4.72 7.00
C ALA A 75 14.03 -3.54 7.72
N PRO A 76 13.42 -3.01 8.80
CA PRO A 76 13.93 -1.82 9.49
C PRO A 76 15.20 -2.06 10.32
N TYR A 77 15.48 -3.31 10.67
CA TYR A 77 16.57 -3.66 11.60
C TYR A 77 17.54 -4.67 10.98
N SER A 78 18.76 -4.69 11.50
CA SER A 78 19.69 -5.79 11.25
C SER A 78 19.25 -7.07 11.99
N GLY A 79 19.69 -8.22 11.50
CA GLY A 79 19.40 -9.51 12.11
C GLY A 79 17.98 -10.03 11.83
N MET A 80 17.32 -9.54 10.79
CA MET A 80 15.98 -10.03 10.42
C MET A 80 16.05 -11.36 9.66
N GLY A 81 15.22 -12.32 10.08
CA GLY A 81 15.05 -13.62 9.45
C GLY A 81 14.07 -13.63 8.28
N GLU A 82 13.22 -12.60 8.18
CA GLU A 82 12.22 -12.38 7.14
C GLU A 82 11.94 -10.89 7.00
N CYS A 83 11.42 -10.48 5.85
CA CYS A 83 10.96 -9.11 5.62
C CYS A 83 9.52 -8.94 6.11
N LEU A 84 9.20 -7.75 6.60
CA LEU A 84 7.83 -7.35 6.99
C LEU A 84 7.05 -6.94 5.74
N LEU A 85 5.79 -7.30 5.68
CA LEU A 85 4.87 -6.81 4.64
C LEU A 85 4.47 -5.36 4.94
N SER A 86 4.29 -4.53 3.91
CA SER A 86 3.63 -3.24 4.08
C SER A 86 2.20 -3.42 4.62
N ASP A 87 1.76 -2.51 5.48
CA ASP A 87 0.40 -2.50 6.00
C ASP A 87 -0.60 -2.00 4.93
N PRO A 88 -1.90 -2.33 5.06
CA PRO A 88 -2.95 -1.64 4.30
C PRO A 88 -2.84 -0.12 4.48
N GLY A 89 -3.09 0.65 3.43
CA GLY A 89 -2.89 2.09 3.40
C GLY A 89 -1.44 2.53 3.13
N SER A 90 -0.51 1.56 3.00
CA SER A 90 0.91 1.81 2.76
C SER A 90 1.44 0.95 1.60
N HIS A 91 2.61 1.32 1.09
CA HIS A 91 3.29 0.60 0.03
C HIS A 91 4.82 0.66 0.21
N VAL A 92 5.53 -0.25 -0.44
CA VAL A 92 7.00 -0.28 -0.46
C VAL A 92 7.46 -0.46 -1.91
N PRO A 93 7.85 0.61 -2.61
CA PRO A 93 8.13 0.55 -4.05
C PRO A 93 9.51 0.00 -4.43
N LEU A 94 10.46 -0.03 -3.51
CA LEU A 94 11.87 -0.35 -3.80
C LEU A 94 12.34 -1.58 -3.03
N ASN A 95 13.31 -2.29 -3.61
CA ASN A 95 14.07 -3.32 -2.91
C ASN A 95 14.83 -2.74 -1.72
N SER A 96 15.19 -3.60 -0.79
CA SER A 96 16.01 -3.26 0.39
C SER A 96 15.49 -2.06 1.18
N SER A 97 14.17 -1.83 1.15
CA SER A 97 13.54 -0.73 1.89
C SER A 97 13.64 -0.97 3.40
N LEU A 98 13.80 0.15 4.14
CA LEU A 98 13.88 0.14 5.59
C LEU A 98 12.52 0.41 6.25
N ASP A 99 11.57 0.97 5.49
CA ASP A 99 10.27 1.38 6.00
C ASP A 99 9.23 1.34 4.87
N GLN A 100 7.96 1.38 5.24
CA GLN A 100 6.84 1.53 4.34
C GLN A 100 6.45 3.01 4.21
N LEU A 101 5.87 3.38 3.08
CA LEU A 101 5.38 4.73 2.79
C LEU A 101 3.85 4.73 2.79
N PRO A 102 3.17 5.71 3.40
CA PRO A 102 1.72 5.84 3.27
C PRO A 102 1.34 6.11 1.81
N CYS A 103 0.19 5.64 1.39
CA CYS A 103 -0.36 6.00 0.10
C CYS A 103 -0.58 7.52 0.03
N PRO A 104 -0.15 8.18 -1.06
CA PRO A 104 -0.36 9.61 -1.19
C PRO A 104 -1.85 9.94 -1.37
N LEU A 105 -2.21 11.21 -1.17
CA LEU A 105 -3.54 11.73 -1.45
C LEU A 105 -4.04 11.30 -2.82
N GLY A 106 -5.32 10.96 -2.93
CA GLY A 106 -5.93 10.44 -4.16
C GLY A 106 -5.65 8.95 -4.42
N HIS A 107 -4.89 8.28 -3.54
CA HIS A 107 -4.56 6.87 -3.67
C HIS A 107 -4.88 6.10 -2.38
N TYR A 108 -5.12 4.80 -2.52
CA TYR A 108 -5.43 3.91 -1.40
C TYR A 108 -4.84 2.52 -1.62
N GLN A 109 -4.74 1.73 -0.56
CA GLN A 109 -4.31 0.33 -0.66
C GLN A 109 -5.02 -0.55 0.38
N PRO A 110 -5.93 -1.44 -0.05
CA PRO A 110 -6.66 -2.32 0.87
C PRO A 110 -5.85 -3.52 1.37
N TYR A 111 -4.74 -3.86 0.71
CA TYR A 111 -4.00 -5.09 0.98
C TYR A 111 -2.61 -4.81 1.51
N SER A 112 -2.12 -5.69 2.39
CA SER A 112 -0.73 -5.70 2.83
C SER A 112 0.22 -6.21 1.73
N GLY A 113 1.53 -5.92 1.88
CA GLY A 113 2.57 -6.45 1.01
C GLY A 113 2.56 -5.85 -0.41
N GLN A 114 2.10 -4.63 -0.57
CA GLN A 114 1.97 -4.01 -1.88
C GLN A 114 3.12 -3.04 -2.19
N ALA A 115 3.57 -3.10 -3.45
CA ALA A 115 4.62 -2.20 -3.95
C ALA A 115 4.08 -0.83 -4.40
N THR A 116 2.77 -0.73 -4.69
CA THR A 116 2.12 0.47 -5.23
C THR A 116 0.76 0.67 -4.60
N CYS A 117 0.27 1.91 -4.62
CA CYS A 117 -1.11 2.24 -4.26
C CYS A 117 -2.00 2.28 -5.50
N LEU A 118 -3.30 2.07 -5.29
CA LEU A 118 -4.36 2.17 -6.30
C LEU A 118 -4.85 3.62 -6.35
N SER A 119 -5.15 4.12 -7.54
CA SER A 119 -5.76 5.44 -7.73
C SER A 119 -7.25 5.41 -7.36
N ALA A 120 -7.74 6.44 -6.68
CA ALA A 120 -9.18 6.66 -6.51
C ALA A 120 -9.86 6.85 -7.88
N GLU A 121 -11.00 6.19 -8.09
CA GLU A 121 -11.77 6.25 -9.32
C GLU A 121 -12.63 7.53 -9.39
N PRO A 122 -13.06 7.96 -10.59
CA PRO A 122 -14.07 9.03 -10.69
C PRO A 122 -15.29 8.74 -9.82
N GLY A 123 -15.85 9.77 -9.21
CA GLY A 123 -16.90 9.66 -8.20
C GLY A 123 -16.41 9.40 -6.79
N HIS A 124 -15.09 9.21 -6.61
CA HIS A 124 -14.46 8.92 -5.32
C HIS A 124 -13.23 9.81 -5.06
N TYR A 125 -12.80 9.82 -3.83
CA TYR A 125 -11.55 10.46 -3.37
C TYR A 125 -10.88 9.60 -2.31
N SER A 126 -9.61 9.88 -2.04
CA SER A 126 -8.86 9.20 -0.97
C SER A 126 -7.97 10.17 -0.21
N GLU A 127 -7.85 9.96 1.09
CA GLU A 127 -6.92 10.67 1.97
C GLU A 127 -5.56 9.96 2.00
N GLU A 128 -4.55 10.61 2.58
CA GLU A 128 -3.24 10.01 2.77
C GLU A 128 -3.34 8.77 3.69
N GLY A 129 -2.69 7.68 3.28
CA GLY A 129 -2.70 6.43 4.02
C GLY A 129 -4.04 5.70 3.99
N ALA A 130 -4.94 6.02 3.07
CA ALA A 130 -6.25 5.39 2.97
C ALA A 130 -6.15 3.90 2.62
N THR A 131 -7.00 3.11 3.26
CA THR A 131 -7.17 1.68 2.94
C THR A 131 -8.27 1.44 1.90
N GLU A 132 -9.12 2.43 1.65
CA GLU A 132 -10.21 2.40 0.68
C GLU A 132 -10.48 3.79 0.11
N GLN A 133 -11.10 3.85 -1.06
CA GLN A 133 -11.59 5.11 -1.62
C GLN A 133 -12.96 5.45 -1.04
N MET A 134 -13.24 6.75 -0.87
CA MET A 134 -14.52 7.25 -0.35
C MET A 134 -15.37 7.82 -1.47
N ALA A 135 -16.64 7.40 -1.56
CA ALA A 135 -17.59 7.89 -2.54
C ALA A 135 -18.03 9.33 -2.24
N CYS A 136 -18.10 10.17 -3.28
CA CYS A 136 -18.73 11.49 -3.18
C CYS A 136 -20.17 11.33 -2.69
N GLN A 137 -20.56 12.15 -1.73
CA GLN A 137 -21.93 12.14 -1.19
C GLN A 137 -22.89 12.85 -2.18
N PRO A 138 -24.21 12.60 -2.10
CA PRO A 138 -25.18 13.37 -2.85
C PRO A 138 -24.98 14.87 -2.66
N GLY A 139 -25.13 15.67 -3.71
CA GLY A 139 -24.79 17.08 -3.74
C GLY A 139 -23.36 17.38 -4.20
N SER A 140 -22.52 16.34 -4.32
CA SER A 140 -21.13 16.48 -4.78
C SER A 140 -20.77 15.41 -5.83
N TYR A 141 -19.75 15.68 -6.61
CA TYR A 141 -19.28 14.81 -7.68
C TYR A 141 -17.76 14.90 -7.84
N GLN A 142 -17.17 13.94 -8.55
CA GLN A 142 -15.78 14.01 -8.96
C GLN A 142 -15.58 13.35 -10.34
N SER A 143 -15.16 14.13 -11.31
CA SER A 143 -15.01 13.66 -12.70
C SER A 143 -13.66 12.99 -12.99
N GLN A 144 -12.68 13.21 -12.13
CA GLN A 144 -11.32 12.73 -12.36
C GLN A 144 -10.92 11.64 -11.37
N SER A 145 -10.01 10.78 -11.78
CA SER A 145 -9.31 9.86 -10.88
C SER A 145 -8.28 10.60 -10.02
N GLU A 146 -7.78 9.92 -8.98
CA GLU A 146 -6.75 10.43 -8.06
C GLU A 146 -7.18 11.70 -7.30
N ALA A 147 -8.48 11.87 -7.13
CA ALA A 147 -9.02 13.03 -6.44
C ALA A 147 -8.80 12.94 -4.92
N THR A 148 -8.61 14.10 -4.32
CA THR A 148 -8.41 14.28 -2.86
C THR A 148 -9.65 14.78 -2.16
N SER A 149 -10.67 15.19 -2.92
CA SER A 149 -11.96 15.69 -2.44
C SER A 149 -13.00 15.65 -3.56
N CYS A 150 -14.27 15.82 -3.19
CA CYS A 150 -15.35 15.98 -4.15
C CYS A 150 -15.72 17.46 -4.32
N ASP A 151 -16.13 17.82 -5.54
CA ASP A 151 -16.66 19.14 -5.89
C ASP A 151 -18.16 19.21 -5.61
N MET A 152 -18.63 20.28 -5.00
CA MET A 152 -20.07 20.51 -4.83
C MET A 152 -20.71 20.84 -6.17
N SER A 153 -21.97 20.41 -6.39
CA SER A 153 -22.75 20.88 -7.54
C SER A 153 -22.87 22.38 -7.51
N GLN A 154 -22.77 23.02 -8.68
CA GLN A 154 -22.88 24.46 -8.81
C GLN A 154 -24.36 24.87 -8.86
N PRO A 155 -24.70 26.14 -8.53
CA PRO A 155 -26.05 26.66 -8.75
C PRO A 155 -26.52 26.38 -10.20
N GLY A 156 -27.78 26.06 -10.36
CA GLY A 156 -28.37 25.57 -11.62
C GLY A 156 -28.28 24.07 -11.83
N ASN A 157 -27.52 23.35 -10.96
CA ASN A 157 -27.29 21.91 -11.08
C ASN A 157 -27.57 21.18 -9.78
N PHE A 158 -27.73 19.87 -9.88
CA PHE A 158 -27.92 18.99 -8.73
C PHE A 158 -27.20 17.64 -8.93
N VAL A 159 -26.95 16.94 -7.83
CA VAL A 159 -26.38 15.59 -7.82
C VAL A 159 -27.17 14.71 -6.85
N PRO A 160 -28.06 13.84 -7.33
CA PRO A 160 -28.98 13.11 -6.47
C PRO A 160 -28.39 11.87 -5.81
N GLN A 161 -27.28 11.33 -6.31
CA GLN A 161 -26.72 10.04 -5.89
C GLN A 161 -25.26 10.15 -5.48
N SER A 162 -24.81 9.20 -4.67
CA SER A 162 -23.41 9.04 -4.31
C SER A 162 -22.57 8.58 -5.49
N ALA A 163 -21.24 8.76 -5.39
CA ALA A 163 -20.26 8.37 -6.40
C ALA A 163 -20.53 8.96 -7.80
N ALA A 164 -21.18 10.11 -7.86
CA ALA A 164 -21.43 10.77 -9.12
C ALA A 164 -20.13 11.31 -9.74
N THR A 165 -20.03 11.19 -11.06
CA THR A 165 -18.88 11.69 -11.83
C THR A 165 -19.15 13.05 -12.47
N GLU A 166 -20.40 13.51 -12.47
CA GLU A 166 -20.82 14.79 -13.04
C GLU A 166 -22.06 15.34 -12.32
N GLN A 167 -22.31 16.62 -12.45
CA GLN A 167 -23.53 17.28 -12.01
C GLN A 167 -24.56 17.30 -13.13
N THR A 168 -25.85 17.31 -12.78
CA THR A 168 -26.97 17.35 -13.71
C THR A 168 -27.61 18.73 -13.70
N PRO A 169 -27.81 19.42 -14.85
CA PRO A 169 -28.51 20.70 -14.88
C PRO A 169 -30.01 20.53 -14.56
N CYS A 170 -30.58 21.48 -13.84
CA CYS A 170 -32.03 21.54 -13.61
C CYS A 170 -32.77 21.67 -14.96
N ALA A 171 -33.91 20.98 -15.07
CA ALA A 171 -34.74 21.04 -16.28
C ALA A 171 -35.45 22.40 -16.42
N PRO A 172 -35.89 22.81 -17.62
CA PRO A 172 -36.80 23.95 -17.78
C PRO A 172 -38.04 23.82 -16.88
N GLY A 173 -38.42 24.88 -16.25
CA GLY A 173 -39.46 24.93 -15.20
C GLY A 173 -38.92 24.77 -13.78
N GLU A 174 -37.62 24.43 -13.62
CA GLU A 174 -36.93 24.28 -12.35
C GLU A 174 -35.67 25.12 -12.29
N TYR A 175 -35.20 25.41 -11.09
CA TYR A 175 -33.95 26.12 -10.83
C TYR A 175 -33.28 25.59 -9.56
N GLN A 176 -32.03 26.01 -9.29
CA GLN A 176 -31.33 25.69 -8.04
C GLN A 176 -30.33 26.80 -7.71
N ASN A 177 -30.55 27.53 -6.63
CA ASN A 177 -29.69 28.64 -6.24
C ASN A 177 -28.56 28.31 -5.27
N GLU A 178 -28.62 27.12 -4.64
CA GLU A 178 -27.61 26.69 -3.66
C GLU A 178 -26.64 25.67 -4.27
N PRO A 179 -25.35 25.78 -3.95
CA PRO A 179 -24.40 24.72 -4.29
C PRO A 179 -24.63 23.47 -3.43
N GLY A 180 -24.21 22.33 -3.93
CA GLY A 180 -24.33 21.09 -3.18
C GLY A 180 -25.75 20.51 -3.18
N ALA A 181 -26.60 20.93 -4.10
CA ALA A 181 -28.00 20.50 -4.17
C ALA A 181 -28.15 19.05 -4.64
N ILE A 182 -29.15 18.38 -4.09
CA ILE A 182 -29.52 17.00 -4.48
C ILE A 182 -30.79 16.93 -5.33
N ILE A 183 -31.54 18.04 -5.43
CA ILE A 183 -32.77 18.19 -6.23
C ILE A 183 -32.85 19.61 -6.76
N CYS A 184 -33.64 19.81 -7.82
CA CYS A 184 -34.02 21.16 -8.29
C CYS A 184 -35.34 21.63 -7.66
N ILE A 185 -35.56 22.93 -7.66
CA ILE A 185 -36.74 23.61 -7.10
C ILE A 185 -37.64 24.03 -8.25
N PRO A 186 -38.95 23.68 -8.31
CA PRO A 186 -39.86 24.22 -9.30
C PRO A 186 -39.97 25.76 -9.22
N ALA A 187 -40.06 26.44 -10.36
CA ALA A 187 -40.28 27.84 -10.41
C ALA A 187 -41.64 28.20 -9.76
N ASP A 188 -41.65 29.24 -8.89
CA ASP A 188 -42.84 29.69 -8.18
C ASP A 188 -43.86 30.38 -9.10
N GLN A 189 -45.07 30.53 -8.60
CA GLN A 189 -46.12 31.28 -9.33
C GLN A 189 -45.68 32.72 -9.60
N GLY A 190 -45.82 33.15 -10.85
CA GLY A 190 -45.35 34.46 -11.31
C GLY A 190 -43.88 34.50 -11.73
N THR A 191 -43.22 33.34 -11.75
CA THR A 191 -41.85 33.17 -12.28
C THR A 191 -41.79 32.04 -13.31
N TYR A 192 -40.70 31.99 -14.07
CA TYR A 192 -40.46 30.93 -15.05
C TYR A 192 -38.96 30.63 -15.15
N SER A 193 -38.64 29.46 -15.65
CA SER A 193 -37.28 29.01 -15.97
C SER A 193 -37.34 28.38 -17.35
N ASP A 194 -36.88 29.06 -18.39
CA ASP A 194 -37.00 28.67 -19.79
C ASP A 194 -35.85 27.81 -20.32
N PHE A 195 -34.71 27.82 -19.61
CA PHE A 195 -33.53 27.05 -19.99
C PHE A 195 -33.11 26.09 -18.85
N ALA A 196 -32.43 25.03 -19.25
CA ALA A 196 -31.81 24.14 -18.29
C ALA A 196 -30.62 24.81 -17.59
N GLY A 197 -30.38 24.45 -16.33
CA GLY A 197 -29.23 24.93 -15.57
C GLY A 197 -29.33 26.34 -15.01
N LEU A 198 -30.53 26.85 -14.83
CA LEU A 198 -30.74 28.19 -14.24
C LEU A 198 -30.56 28.14 -12.71
N ALA A 199 -29.79 29.10 -12.21
CA ALA A 199 -29.60 29.32 -10.79
C ALA A 199 -30.79 30.03 -10.11
N GLU A 200 -31.57 30.79 -10.86
CA GLU A 200 -32.73 31.59 -10.37
C GLU A 200 -33.87 31.55 -11.39
N ALA A 201 -35.10 31.54 -10.91
CA ALA A 201 -36.27 31.72 -11.77
C ALA A 201 -36.48 33.20 -12.11
N THR A 202 -36.93 33.51 -13.33
CA THR A 202 -37.14 34.84 -13.85
C THR A 202 -38.60 35.27 -13.59
N PRO A 203 -38.87 36.49 -13.10
CA PRO A 203 -40.23 37.01 -12.98
C PRO A 203 -40.94 37.10 -14.36
N CYS A 204 -42.21 36.72 -14.43
CA CYS A 204 -43.02 36.91 -15.64
C CYS A 204 -43.14 38.41 -15.97
N PRO A 205 -43.00 38.80 -17.26
CA PRO A 205 -43.22 40.18 -17.65
C PRO A 205 -44.69 40.60 -17.40
N PRO A 206 -44.95 41.89 -17.11
CA PRO A 206 -46.28 42.41 -16.88
C PRO A 206 -47.16 42.34 -18.14
#